data_3a1cf237426138339ee7264571db5b6d
#
_entry.id   3a1cf237426138339ee7264571db5b6d
#
_cell.length_a   1.000
_cell.length_b   1.000
_cell.length_c   1.000
_cell.angle_alpha   90.00
_cell.angle_beta   90.00
_cell.angle_gamma   90.00
#
_symmetry.space_group_name_H-M   'P 1'
#
loop_
_entity.id
_entity.type
_entity.pdbx_description
1 polymer ?
#
loop_
_entity_poly.entity_id
_entity_poly.type
_entity_poly.pdbx_seq_one_letter_code
_entity_poly.pdbx_strand_id
1 'polypeptide(L)'
;STILDAIQFVITCSKSNFNKAAHEKGKRNLNSYIRCKTGQETRPYERTGELSAHIALEFFDESRKRSFVIGVVMDSQTEEKEPNTAWYLMENTVLSDKLFFNGKQIKGIQAFRATNKEIGNWSPTVGEARKMILSRLGRLNDKFFSLIPKAMAFKPIKDIKEFVYSYVLDEREVNIDSLRENVRSYRELERMLEDVRKRISELELIRSKEEETERYINLDKSYEYYIARAE
;
A
#
# COMPACT_ATOMS: atom_id res chain seq x y z
N SER A 1 -21.38 -21.47 -3.29
CA SER A 1 -20.41 -20.49 -3.07
C SER A 1 -20.52 -19.63 -1.80
N THR A 2 -21.37 -20.02 -0.86
CA THR A 2 -21.52 -19.33 0.44
C THR A 2 -20.19 -19.21 1.20
N ILE A 3 -19.37 -20.27 1.15
CA ILE A 3 -18.04 -20.27 1.79
C ILE A 3 -17.09 -19.28 1.08
N LEU A 4 -17.11 -19.26 -0.25
CA LEU A 4 -16.27 -18.33 -1.03
C LEU A 4 -16.64 -16.86 -0.76
N ASP A 5 -17.94 -16.58 -0.64
CA ASP A 5 -18.42 -15.24 -0.26
C ASP A 5 -17.94 -14.84 1.14
N ALA A 6 -17.93 -15.78 2.10
CA ALA A 6 -17.42 -15.55 3.44
C ALA A 6 -15.93 -15.22 3.45
N ILE A 7 -15.13 -16.04 2.77
CA ILE A 7 -13.66 -15.83 2.64
C ILE A 7 -13.39 -14.48 1.99
N GLN A 8 -14.06 -14.20 0.87
CA GLN A 8 -13.91 -12.94 0.16
C GLN A 8 -14.27 -11.74 1.05
N PHE A 9 -15.38 -11.83 1.79
CA PHE A 9 -15.84 -10.76 2.67
C PHE A 9 -14.82 -10.44 3.77
N VAL A 10 -14.27 -11.45 4.43
CA VAL A 10 -13.25 -11.26 5.47
C VAL A 10 -11.98 -10.65 4.91
N ILE A 11 -11.44 -11.23 3.82
CA ILE A 11 -10.15 -10.79 3.28
C ILE A 11 -10.25 -9.40 2.65
N THR A 12 -11.31 -9.10 1.88
CA THR A 12 -11.44 -7.82 1.18
C THR A 12 -12.08 -6.72 2.00
N CYS A 13 -12.67 -7.05 3.15
CA CYS A 13 -13.48 -6.15 3.97
C CYS A 13 -14.59 -5.44 3.16
N SER A 14 -15.11 -6.09 2.11
CA SER A 14 -16.04 -5.46 1.18
C SER A 14 -17.44 -6.02 1.31
N LYS A 15 -18.38 -5.18 1.74
CA LYS A 15 -19.80 -5.51 1.86
C LYS A 15 -20.51 -5.70 0.52
N SER A 16 -19.93 -5.26 -0.59
CA SER A 16 -20.57 -5.21 -1.92
C SER A 16 -20.29 -6.41 -2.82
N ASN A 17 -19.43 -7.34 -2.40
CA ASN A 17 -18.91 -8.39 -3.28
C ASN A 17 -19.63 -9.75 -3.13
N PHE A 18 -20.75 -9.81 -2.39
CA PHE A 18 -21.48 -11.06 -2.24
C PHE A 18 -22.08 -11.57 -3.56
N ASN A 19 -21.93 -12.87 -3.78
CA ASN A 19 -22.50 -13.60 -4.92
C ASN A 19 -21.99 -13.18 -6.32
N LYS A 20 -20.92 -12.39 -6.43
CA LYS A 20 -20.34 -12.03 -7.74
C LYS A 20 -19.77 -13.23 -8.50
N ALA A 21 -19.39 -14.28 -7.80
CA ALA A 21 -18.92 -15.52 -8.41
C ALA A 21 -20.02 -16.29 -9.15
N ALA A 22 -21.29 -16.11 -8.79
CA ALA A 22 -22.41 -16.82 -9.41
C ALA A 22 -23.21 -15.96 -10.42
N HIS A 23 -23.35 -14.66 -10.15
CA HIS A 23 -24.09 -13.74 -11.02
C HIS A 23 -23.50 -12.32 -10.98
N GLU A 24 -23.24 -11.71 -12.12
CA GLU A 24 -22.75 -10.32 -12.23
C GLU A 24 -23.71 -9.29 -11.62
N LYS A 25 -25.00 -9.60 -11.52
CA LYS A 25 -26.07 -8.74 -10.98
C LYS A 25 -26.65 -9.22 -9.64
N GLY A 26 -25.93 -10.09 -8.93
CA GLY A 26 -26.43 -10.62 -7.66
C GLY A 26 -26.60 -9.52 -6.61
N LYS A 27 -27.85 -9.22 -6.25
CA LYS A 27 -28.22 -8.23 -5.22
C LYS A 27 -28.22 -8.86 -3.83
N ARG A 28 -27.27 -9.72 -3.47
CA ARG A 28 -27.12 -10.15 -2.09
C ARG A 28 -26.37 -9.08 -1.30
N ASN A 29 -27.03 -8.54 -0.27
CA ASN A 29 -26.37 -7.71 0.72
C ASN A 29 -25.94 -8.56 1.93
N LEU A 30 -25.15 -7.99 2.81
CA LEU A 30 -24.64 -8.66 4.00
C LEU A 30 -25.78 -9.19 4.88
N ASN A 31 -26.84 -8.42 5.06
CA ASN A 31 -28.02 -8.82 5.87
C ASN A 31 -28.70 -10.07 5.31
N SER A 32 -28.93 -10.11 3.99
CA SER A 32 -29.47 -11.29 3.30
C SER A 32 -28.58 -12.52 3.47
N TYR A 33 -27.28 -12.32 3.52
CA TYR A 33 -26.30 -13.39 3.68
C TYR A 33 -26.35 -14.01 5.09
N ILE A 34 -26.26 -13.19 6.16
CA ILE A 34 -26.23 -13.70 7.52
C ILE A 34 -27.58 -14.22 8.00
N ARG A 35 -28.69 -13.70 7.45
CA ARG A 35 -30.06 -14.13 7.76
C ARG A 35 -30.55 -15.30 6.90
N CYS A 36 -29.76 -15.74 5.95
CA CYS A 36 -30.12 -16.81 5.02
C CYS A 36 -31.43 -16.51 4.26
N LYS A 37 -31.38 -15.53 3.34
CA LYS A 37 -32.55 -15.20 2.50
C LYS A 37 -32.96 -16.42 1.66
N THR A 38 -34.23 -16.86 1.80
CA THR A 38 -34.75 -18.10 1.19
C THR A 38 -35.28 -17.88 -0.24
N GLY A 39 -35.78 -16.69 -0.54
CA GLY A 39 -36.51 -16.39 -1.77
C GLY A 39 -37.99 -16.74 -1.72
N GLN A 40 -38.51 -17.28 -0.62
CA GLN A 40 -39.94 -17.55 -0.41
C GLN A 40 -40.60 -16.28 0.14
N GLU A 41 -41.79 -15.93 -0.38
CA GLU A 41 -42.50 -14.73 0.07
C GLU A 41 -43.05 -14.87 1.51
N THR A 42 -43.46 -16.08 1.89
CA THR A 42 -44.05 -16.37 3.25
C THR A 42 -42.99 -16.42 4.35
N ARG A 43 -41.72 -16.73 3.96
CA ARG A 43 -40.61 -16.83 4.92
C ARG A 43 -39.36 -16.32 4.22
N PRO A 44 -39.20 -14.99 4.10
CA PRO A 44 -38.10 -14.41 3.32
C PRO A 44 -36.71 -14.70 3.91
N TYR A 45 -36.62 -14.94 5.22
CA TYR A 45 -35.41 -15.22 5.95
C TYR A 45 -35.55 -16.44 6.87
N GLU A 46 -34.51 -17.27 6.95
CA GLU A 46 -34.43 -18.38 7.90
C GLU A 46 -34.19 -17.89 9.34
N ARG A 47 -33.46 -16.79 9.50
CA ARG A 47 -33.11 -16.22 10.80
C ARG A 47 -33.74 -14.88 10.97
N THR A 48 -34.64 -14.78 11.94
CA THR A 48 -35.38 -13.56 12.29
C THR A 48 -34.89 -13.00 13.64
N GLY A 49 -35.27 -11.75 13.95
CA GLY A 49 -34.92 -11.10 15.21
C GLY A 49 -33.43 -10.64 15.27
N GLU A 50 -32.99 -10.39 16.51
CA GLU A 50 -31.60 -10.03 16.75
C GLU A 50 -30.68 -11.24 16.59
N LEU A 51 -29.59 -11.06 15.88
CA LEU A 51 -28.61 -12.12 15.68
C LEU A 51 -27.18 -11.58 15.59
N SER A 52 -26.25 -12.41 16.05
CA SER A 52 -24.84 -12.19 15.87
C SER A 52 -24.24 -13.30 15.00
N ALA A 53 -23.25 -12.95 14.18
CA ALA A 53 -22.56 -13.90 13.32
C ALA A 53 -21.05 -13.61 13.27
N HIS A 54 -20.27 -14.67 13.11
CA HIS A 54 -18.84 -14.58 12.95
C HIS A 54 -18.40 -15.25 11.64
N ILE A 55 -17.40 -14.65 11.00
CA ILE A 55 -16.62 -15.32 9.98
C ILE A 55 -15.15 -15.13 10.38
N ALA A 56 -14.45 -16.24 10.54
CA ALA A 56 -13.06 -16.24 10.97
C ALA A 56 -12.22 -17.18 10.11
N LEU A 57 -11.03 -16.77 9.78
CA LEU A 57 -10.04 -17.51 9.01
C LEU A 57 -8.79 -17.65 9.86
N GLU A 58 -8.38 -18.88 10.10
CA GLU A 58 -7.10 -19.18 10.74
C GLU A 58 -6.03 -19.32 9.67
N PHE A 59 -4.90 -18.67 9.91
CA PHE A 59 -3.69 -18.77 9.11
C PHE A 59 -2.55 -19.29 9.97
N PHE A 60 -1.71 -20.12 9.39
CA PHE A 60 -0.49 -20.57 10.02
C PHE A 60 0.72 -19.89 9.39
N ASP A 61 1.50 -19.20 10.21
CA ASP A 61 2.75 -18.57 9.80
C ASP A 61 3.90 -19.57 9.98
N GLU A 62 4.34 -20.16 8.88
CA GLU A 62 5.39 -21.20 8.91
C GLU A 62 6.73 -20.69 9.41
N SER A 63 7.03 -19.41 9.16
CA SER A 63 8.30 -18.80 9.55
C SER A 63 8.38 -18.59 11.07
N ARG A 64 7.25 -18.23 11.69
CA ARG A 64 7.14 -17.98 13.13
C ARG A 64 6.58 -19.16 13.91
N LYS A 65 6.13 -20.23 13.21
CA LYS A 65 5.48 -21.42 13.81
C LYS A 65 4.29 -21.05 14.72
N ARG A 66 3.47 -20.10 14.29
CA ARG A 66 2.34 -19.57 15.08
C ARG A 66 1.12 -19.36 14.20
N SER A 67 -0.06 -19.65 14.77
CA SER A 67 -1.33 -19.33 14.13
C SER A 67 -1.78 -17.92 14.45
N PHE A 68 -2.50 -17.30 13.52
CA PHE A 68 -3.23 -16.05 13.73
C PHE A 68 -4.60 -16.14 13.06
N VAL A 69 -5.55 -15.39 13.59
CA VAL A 69 -6.93 -15.39 13.11
C VAL A 69 -7.30 -14.00 12.61
N ILE A 70 -7.79 -13.93 11.38
CA ILE A 70 -8.43 -12.75 10.82
C ILE A 70 -9.93 -13.03 10.73
N GLY A 71 -10.75 -12.11 11.23
CA GLY A 71 -12.18 -12.34 11.19
C GLY A 71 -13.01 -11.05 11.27
N VAL A 72 -14.30 -11.26 11.19
CA VAL A 72 -15.30 -10.23 11.36
C VAL A 72 -16.42 -10.75 12.24
N VAL A 73 -16.86 -9.94 13.19
CA VAL A 73 -18.07 -10.14 13.98
C VAL A 73 -19.13 -9.16 13.50
N MET A 74 -20.35 -9.62 13.42
CA MET A 74 -21.48 -8.89 12.87
C MET A 74 -22.68 -9.00 13.79
N ASP A 75 -23.31 -7.86 14.10
CA ASP A 75 -24.58 -7.79 14.85
C ASP A 75 -25.65 -7.20 13.96
N SER A 76 -26.73 -7.93 13.74
CA SER A 76 -27.93 -7.50 13.01
C SER A 76 -29.11 -7.42 13.92
N GLN A 77 -29.66 -6.22 14.09
CA GLN A 77 -30.83 -5.97 14.93
C GLN A 77 -32.14 -6.27 14.21
N THR A 78 -32.25 -5.82 12.98
CA THR A 78 -33.46 -5.96 12.16
C THR A 78 -33.13 -6.43 10.73
N GLU A 79 -34.17 -6.85 10.01
CA GLU A 79 -34.05 -7.30 8.63
C GLU A 79 -33.76 -6.17 7.65
N GLU A 80 -34.11 -4.94 8.02
CA GLU A 80 -33.98 -3.76 7.15
C GLU A 80 -32.64 -3.03 7.31
N LYS A 81 -32.08 -3.05 8.52
CA LYS A 81 -30.82 -2.33 8.81
C LYS A 81 -29.60 -3.15 8.41
N GLU A 82 -28.63 -2.49 7.84
CA GLU A 82 -27.32 -3.07 7.63
C GLU A 82 -26.69 -3.52 8.95
N PRO A 83 -26.10 -4.72 9.00
CA PRO A 83 -25.44 -5.20 10.21
C PRO A 83 -24.25 -4.32 10.60
N ASN A 84 -24.10 -4.10 11.89
CA ASN A 84 -22.87 -3.56 12.43
C ASN A 84 -21.74 -4.58 12.26
N THR A 85 -20.55 -4.13 11.91
CA THR A 85 -19.41 -5.01 11.65
C THR A 85 -18.19 -4.51 12.41
N ALA A 86 -17.41 -5.44 12.96
CA ALA A 86 -16.10 -5.15 13.51
C ALA A 86 -15.13 -6.23 13.07
N TRP A 87 -14.08 -5.81 12.38
CA TRP A 87 -12.98 -6.68 11.97
C TRP A 87 -11.97 -6.83 13.09
N TYR A 88 -11.32 -7.97 13.12
CA TYR A 88 -10.31 -8.27 14.13
C TYR A 88 -9.17 -9.11 13.58
N LEU A 89 -8.02 -8.94 14.19
CA LEU A 89 -6.84 -9.76 14.02
C LEU A 89 -6.38 -10.22 15.39
N MET A 90 -6.27 -11.52 15.59
CA MET A 90 -5.77 -12.13 16.82
C MET A 90 -4.49 -12.88 16.55
N GLU A 91 -3.42 -12.48 17.21
CA GLU A 91 -2.12 -13.16 17.12
C GLU A 91 -2.06 -14.36 18.07
N ASN A 92 -1.28 -15.37 17.71
CA ASN A 92 -1.06 -16.58 18.53
C ASN A 92 -2.37 -17.27 18.97
N THR A 93 -3.37 -17.23 18.10
CA THR A 93 -4.72 -17.74 18.38
C THR A 93 -5.09 -18.82 17.40
N VAL A 94 -5.70 -19.88 17.90
CA VAL A 94 -6.27 -21.01 17.13
C VAL A 94 -7.79 -20.93 17.24
N LEU A 95 -8.49 -21.29 16.17
CA LEU A 95 -9.95 -21.32 16.18
C LEU A 95 -10.48 -22.38 17.17
N SER A 96 -11.38 -21.96 18.02
CA SER A 96 -12.08 -22.86 18.94
C SER A 96 -13.49 -22.34 19.24
N ASP A 97 -14.42 -23.23 19.59
CA ASP A 97 -15.79 -22.85 19.93
C ASP A 97 -15.85 -21.89 21.10
N LYS A 98 -14.97 -22.04 22.08
CA LYS A 98 -14.88 -21.15 23.27
C LYS A 98 -14.62 -19.69 22.89
N LEU A 99 -13.97 -19.46 21.75
CA LEU A 99 -13.68 -18.12 21.26
C LEU A 99 -15.00 -17.38 20.96
N PHE A 100 -15.94 -18.06 20.28
CA PHE A 100 -17.12 -17.43 19.69
C PHE A 100 -18.38 -17.55 20.53
N PHE A 101 -18.44 -18.54 21.43
CA PHE A 101 -19.65 -18.83 22.19
C PHE A 101 -19.51 -18.41 23.66
N ASN A 102 -20.66 -17.98 24.22
CA ASN A 102 -20.88 -17.87 25.66
C ASN A 102 -22.01 -18.84 26.00
N GLY A 103 -21.65 -20.03 26.47
CA GLY A 103 -22.58 -21.13 26.57
C GLY A 103 -23.13 -21.56 25.21
N LYS A 104 -24.43 -21.39 24.99
CA LYS A 104 -25.10 -21.71 23.70
C LYS A 104 -25.29 -20.49 22.79
N GLN A 105 -24.99 -19.31 23.28
CA GLN A 105 -25.18 -18.06 22.52
C GLN A 105 -23.91 -17.61 21.84
N ILE A 106 -24.02 -17.13 20.60
CA ILE A 106 -22.94 -16.50 19.88
C ILE A 106 -22.66 -15.13 20.49
N LYS A 107 -21.39 -14.83 20.75
CA LYS A 107 -20.99 -13.53 21.29
C LYS A 107 -21.18 -12.44 20.20
N GLY A 108 -21.91 -11.39 20.48
CA GLY A 108 -21.97 -10.19 19.66
C GLY A 108 -20.72 -9.34 19.80
N ILE A 109 -20.65 -8.24 19.05
CA ILE A 109 -19.47 -7.37 18.95
C ILE A 109 -18.95 -6.95 20.32
N GLN A 110 -19.82 -6.47 21.20
CA GLN A 110 -19.42 -5.97 22.52
C GLN A 110 -18.85 -7.09 23.41
N ALA A 111 -19.58 -8.21 23.52
CA ALA A 111 -19.19 -9.34 24.35
C ALA A 111 -17.89 -9.99 23.83
N PHE A 112 -17.77 -10.13 22.52
CA PHE A 112 -16.59 -10.71 21.88
C PHE A 112 -15.35 -9.82 22.07
N ARG A 113 -15.51 -8.50 21.91
CA ARG A 113 -14.45 -7.51 22.13
C ARG A 113 -14.01 -7.47 23.60
N ALA A 114 -14.95 -7.49 24.53
CA ALA A 114 -14.64 -7.49 25.96
C ALA A 114 -13.85 -8.72 26.40
N THR A 115 -14.25 -9.92 25.90
CA THR A 115 -13.56 -11.18 26.21
C THR A 115 -12.15 -11.25 25.63
N ASN A 116 -11.90 -10.61 24.48
CA ASN A 116 -10.66 -10.75 23.71
C ASN A 116 -9.88 -9.42 23.60
N LYS A 117 -10.08 -8.50 24.54
CA LYS A 117 -9.50 -7.14 24.49
C LYS A 117 -7.98 -7.14 24.44
N GLU A 118 -7.33 -8.05 25.12
CA GLU A 118 -5.87 -8.09 25.26
C GLU A 118 -5.17 -8.76 24.07
N ILE A 119 -5.85 -9.67 23.38
CA ILE A 119 -5.26 -10.49 22.29
C ILE A 119 -5.66 -10.03 20.90
N GLY A 120 -6.68 -9.14 20.79
CA GLY A 120 -7.26 -8.73 19.52
C GLY A 120 -6.96 -7.28 19.16
N ASN A 121 -6.50 -7.08 17.92
CA ASN A 121 -6.49 -5.78 17.26
C ASN A 121 -7.85 -5.60 16.57
N TRP A 122 -8.51 -4.50 16.85
CA TRP A 122 -9.91 -4.25 16.44
C TRP A 122 -10.02 -3.08 15.49
N SER A 123 -10.82 -3.23 14.47
CA SER A 123 -11.12 -2.15 13.54
C SER A 123 -12.63 -2.09 13.25
N PRO A 124 -13.30 -0.98 13.58
CA PRO A 124 -14.70 -0.76 13.24
C PRO A 124 -14.88 -0.30 11.79
N THR A 125 -13.82 0.22 11.15
CA THR A 125 -13.88 0.76 9.81
C THR A 125 -13.22 -0.14 8.77
N VAL A 126 -13.76 -0.13 7.56
CA VAL A 126 -13.22 -0.91 6.43
C VAL A 126 -11.78 -0.49 6.09
N GLY A 127 -11.49 0.81 6.14
CA GLY A 127 -10.16 1.32 5.80
C GLY A 127 -9.07 0.86 6.75
N GLU A 128 -9.32 0.91 8.05
CA GLU A 128 -8.40 0.42 9.08
C GLU A 128 -8.26 -1.10 9.02
N ALA A 129 -9.37 -1.83 8.83
CA ALA A 129 -9.36 -3.27 8.67
C ALA A 129 -8.48 -3.73 7.50
N ARG A 130 -8.59 -3.06 6.34
CA ARG A 130 -7.74 -3.34 5.20
C ARG A 130 -6.26 -3.11 5.50
N LYS A 131 -5.91 -1.99 6.12
CA LYS A 131 -4.52 -1.70 6.51
C LYS A 131 -3.97 -2.75 7.46
N MET A 132 -4.77 -3.16 8.45
CA MET A 132 -4.43 -4.20 9.41
C MET A 132 -4.14 -5.54 8.71
N ILE A 133 -5.00 -5.97 7.79
CA ILE A 133 -4.86 -7.22 7.04
C ILE A 133 -3.64 -7.18 6.12
N LEU A 134 -3.46 -6.11 5.34
CA LEU A 134 -2.31 -5.96 4.44
C LEU A 134 -0.98 -5.96 5.20
N SER A 135 -0.93 -5.26 6.32
CA SER A 135 0.26 -5.22 7.17
C SER A 135 0.62 -6.61 7.69
N ARG A 136 -0.37 -7.40 8.10
CA ARG A 136 -0.14 -8.75 8.63
C ARG A 136 0.24 -9.77 7.56
N LEU A 137 -0.35 -9.67 6.38
CA LEU A 137 -0.06 -10.55 5.24
C LEU A 137 1.25 -10.21 4.48
N GLY A 138 2.12 -9.39 5.04
CA GLY A 138 3.43 -9.08 4.46
C GLY A 138 3.49 -7.73 3.75
N ARG A 139 2.71 -6.77 4.16
CA ARG A 139 2.63 -5.41 3.58
C ARG A 139 2.27 -5.44 2.10
N LEU A 140 1.26 -6.22 1.77
CA LEU A 140 0.76 -6.31 0.40
C LEU A 140 0.21 -4.97 -0.09
N ASN A 141 0.24 -4.78 -1.41
CA ASN A 141 -0.36 -3.61 -2.06
C ASN A 141 -1.90 -3.68 -2.01
N ASP A 142 -2.58 -2.53 -2.01
CA ASP A 142 -4.05 -2.44 -2.05
C ASP A 142 -4.67 -3.15 -3.27
N LYS A 143 -3.93 -3.33 -4.36
CA LYS A 143 -4.32 -4.12 -5.54
C LYS A 143 -4.73 -5.56 -5.18
N PHE A 144 -4.19 -6.11 -4.08
CA PHE A 144 -4.55 -7.42 -3.56
C PHE A 144 -6.06 -7.57 -3.35
N PHE A 145 -6.74 -6.56 -2.83
CA PHE A 145 -8.19 -6.60 -2.60
C PHE A 145 -9.02 -6.66 -3.89
N SER A 146 -8.50 -6.18 -4.99
CA SER A 146 -9.15 -6.27 -6.30
C SER A 146 -8.86 -7.59 -7.03
N LEU A 147 -7.72 -8.21 -6.72
CA LEU A 147 -7.32 -9.48 -7.30
C LEU A 147 -8.20 -10.63 -6.81
N ILE A 148 -8.50 -10.68 -5.50
CA ILE A 148 -9.28 -11.76 -4.87
C ILE A 148 -10.65 -11.96 -5.55
N PRO A 149 -11.52 -10.94 -5.69
CA PRO A 149 -12.81 -11.10 -6.37
C PRO A 149 -12.69 -11.57 -7.82
N LYS A 150 -11.64 -11.14 -8.53
CA LYS A 150 -11.42 -11.57 -9.92
C LYS A 150 -10.97 -13.02 -10.02
N ALA A 151 -10.05 -13.45 -9.16
CA ALA A 151 -9.62 -14.84 -9.09
C ALA A 151 -10.80 -15.78 -8.76
N MET A 152 -11.70 -15.35 -7.86
CA MET A 152 -12.87 -16.13 -7.47
C MET A 152 -14.01 -16.12 -8.50
N ALA A 153 -14.08 -15.11 -9.35
CA ALA A 153 -15.11 -15.03 -10.39
C ALA A 153 -14.90 -16.00 -11.55
N PHE A 154 -13.80 -16.77 -11.57
CA PHE A 154 -13.44 -17.73 -12.64
C PHE A 154 -13.51 -17.16 -14.05
N LYS A 155 -13.32 -15.84 -14.20
CA LYS A 155 -13.27 -15.23 -15.53
C LYS A 155 -11.96 -15.57 -16.20
N PRO A 156 -11.97 -16.15 -17.40
CA PRO A 156 -10.73 -16.43 -18.11
C PRO A 156 -9.96 -15.13 -18.34
N ILE A 157 -8.68 -15.15 -18.03
CA ILE A 157 -7.77 -14.03 -18.31
C ILE A 157 -7.61 -13.97 -19.83
N LYS A 158 -8.22 -12.98 -20.46
CA LYS A 158 -8.16 -12.79 -21.91
C LYS A 158 -6.80 -12.23 -22.36
N ASP A 159 -6.23 -11.36 -21.57
CA ASP A 159 -4.93 -10.75 -21.82
C ASP A 159 -4.04 -10.87 -20.56
N ILE A 160 -3.01 -11.71 -20.67
CA ILE A 160 -2.05 -11.95 -19.60
C ILE A 160 -1.23 -10.69 -19.32
N LYS A 161 -0.89 -9.91 -20.36
CA LYS A 161 -0.11 -8.70 -20.24
C LYS A 161 -0.88 -7.64 -19.44
N GLU A 162 -2.13 -7.38 -19.80
CA GLU A 162 -3.02 -6.48 -19.07
C GLU A 162 -3.20 -6.92 -17.61
N PHE A 163 -3.37 -8.23 -17.38
CA PHE A 163 -3.49 -8.78 -16.03
C PHE A 163 -2.22 -8.51 -15.19
N VAL A 164 -1.04 -8.79 -15.74
CA VAL A 164 0.24 -8.58 -15.04
C VAL A 164 0.46 -7.11 -14.72
N TYR A 165 0.24 -6.21 -15.67
CA TYR A 165 0.39 -4.76 -15.45
C TYR A 165 -0.62 -4.20 -14.45
N SER A 166 -1.87 -4.67 -14.49
CA SER A 166 -2.93 -4.13 -13.64
C SER A 166 -2.88 -4.67 -12.21
N TYR A 167 -2.33 -5.87 -11.97
CA TYR A 167 -2.49 -6.56 -10.68
C TYR A 167 -1.19 -7.05 -10.05
N VAL A 168 -0.17 -7.33 -10.83
CA VAL A 168 1.08 -7.93 -10.34
C VAL A 168 2.20 -6.91 -10.25
N LEU A 169 2.33 -6.06 -11.27
CA LEU A 169 3.37 -5.03 -11.28
C LEU A 169 2.89 -3.78 -10.54
N ASP A 170 3.76 -3.26 -9.69
CA ASP A 170 3.56 -1.92 -9.16
C ASP A 170 3.76 -0.91 -10.29
N GLU A 171 2.78 -0.01 -10.46
CA GLU A 171 2.98 1.19 -11.25
C GLU A 171 4.02 2.05 -10.54
N ARG A 172 5.28 1.86 -10.90
CA ARG A 172 6.28 2.88 -10.64
C ARG A 172 6.07 3.95 -11.70
N GLU A 173 5.43 5.03 -11.34
CA GLU A 173 5.51 6.26 -12.12
C GLU A 173 6.99 6.63 -12.18
N VAL A 174 7.63 6.29 -13.30
CA VAL A 174 8.94 6.84 -13.61
C VAL A 174 8.70 8.31 -13.88
N ASN A 175 9.08 9.16 -12.93
CA ASN A 175 8.95 10.61 -13.09
C ASN A 175 9.96 11.08 -14.15
N ILE A 176 9.56 10.90 -15.42
CA ILE A 176 10.37 11.24 -16.60
C ILE A 176 10.68 12.73 -16.62
N ASP A 177 9.79 13.57 -16.08
CA ASP A 177 9.99 15.01 -16.07
C ASP A 177 11.07 15.40 -15.07
N SER A 178 11.12 14.81 -13.90
CA SER A 178 12.20 14.99 -12.94
C SER A 178 13.56 14.51 -13.51
N LEU A 179 13.57 13.40 -14.24
CA LEU A 179 14.78 12.93 -14.91
C LEU A 179 15.25 13.90 -16.00
N ARG A 180 14.34 14.43 -16.82
CA ARG A 180 14.64 15.45 -17.84
C ARG A 180 15.18 16.73 -17.22
N GLU A 181 14.62 17.17 -16.12
CA GLU A 181 15.05 18.37 -15.40
C GLU A 181 16.47 18.19 -14.83
N ASN A 182 16.76 17.05 -14.24
CA ASN A 182 18.09 16.71 -13.77
C ASN A 182 19.14 16.68 -14.90
N VAL A 183 18.80 16.10 -16.05
CA VAL A 183 19.68 16.07 -17.23
C VAL A 183 19.91 17.49 -17.77
N ARG A 184 18.88 18.34 -17.77
CA ARG A 184 19.01 19.74 -18.19
C ARG A 184 19.94 20.53 -17.26
N SER A 185 19.74 20.42 -15.95
CA SER A 185 20.61 21.05 -14.95
C SER A 185 22.05 20.56 -15.02
N TYR A 186 22.26 19.27 -15.26
CA TYR A 186 23.60 18.73 -15.47
C TYR A 186 24.31 19.36 -16.67
N ARG A 187 23.62 19.49 -17.80
CA ARG A 187 24.18 20.14 -19.02
C ARG A 187 24.49 21.63 -18.83
N GLU A 188 23.66 22.32 -18.04
CA GLU A 188 23.93 23.74 -17.70
C GLU A 188 25.18 23.87 -16.83
N LEU A 189 25.33 23.01 -15.82
CA LEU A 189 26.54 22.97 -14.99
C LEU A 189 27.79 22.63 -15.78
N GLU A 190 27.70 21.71 -16.72
CA GLU A 190 28.79 21.33 -17.60
C GLU A 190 29.27 22.51 -18.48
N ARG A 191 28.34 23.30 -19.05
CA ARG A 191 28.65 24.53 -19.79
C ARG A 191 29.29 25.59 -18.88
N MET A 192 28.75 25.79 -17.67
CA MET A 192 29.33 26.75 -16.72
C MET A 192 30.77 26.35 -16.34
N LEU A 193 31.04 25.07 -16.15
CA LEU A 193 32.38 24.56 -15.87
C LEU A 193 33.35 24.81 -17.04
N GLU A 194 32.90 24.63 -18.28
CA GLU A 194 33.71 24.93 -19.49
C GLU A 194 34.03 26.41 -19.58
N ASP A 195 33.07 27.30 -19.34
CA ASP A 195 33.28 28.76 -19.32
C ASP A 195 34.24 29.19 -18.21
N VAL A 196 34.13 28.63 -17.02
CA VAL A 196 35.06 28.90 -15.91
C VAL A 196 36.47 28.42 -16.25
N ARG A 197 36.66 27.24 -16.82
CA ARG A 197 37.94 26.72 -17.24
C ARG A 197 38.60 27.64 -18.30
N LYS A 198 37.82 28.12 -19.26
CA LYS A 198 38.30 29.05 -20.29
C LYS A 198 38.77 30.36 -19.66
N ARG A 199 38.00 30.95 -18.73
CA ARG A 199 38.40 32.16 -18.01
C ARG A 199 39.68 31.97 -17.18
N ILE A 200 39.81 30.80 -16.52
CA ILE A 200 41.04 30.47 -15.78
C ILE A 200 42.25 30.47 -16.74
N SER A 201 42.15 29.79 -17.88
CA SER A 201 43.25 29.74 -18.85
C SER A 201 43.60 31.12 -19.43
N GLU A 202 42.61 31.98 -19.66
CA GLU A 202 42.83 33.37 -20.11
C GLU A 202 43.54 34.22 -19.01
N LEU A 203 43.12 34.06 -17.74
CA LEU A 203 43.79 34.75 -16.62
C LEU A 203 45.21 34.24 -16.38
N GLU A 204 45.47 32.95 -16.53
CA GLU A 204 46.84 32.39 -16.47
C GLU A 204 47.73 32.96 -17.56
N LEU A 205 47.19 33.13 -18.75
CA LEU A 205 47.93 33.75 -19.87
C LEU A 205 48.26 35.22 -19.54
N ILE A 206 47.32 36.00 -19.04
CA ILE A 206 47.53 37.40 -18.64
C ILE A 206 48.62 37.49 -17.58
N ARG A 207 48.52 36.64 -16.53
CA ARG A 207 49.52 36.57 -15.47
C ARG A 207 50.94 36.25 -16.00
N SER A 208 51.04 35.29 -16.90
CA SER A 208 52.33 34.97 -17.53
C SER A 208 52.93 36.15 -18.30
N LYS A 209 52.04 36.93 -18.97
CA LYS A 209 52.48 38.13 -19.69
C LYS A 209 52.90 39.28 -18.76
N GLU A 210 52.22 39.40 -17.65
CA GLU A 210 52.56 40.38 -16.59
C GLU A 210 53.94 40.04 -16.01
N GLU A 211 54.20 38.81 -15.63
CA GLU A 211 55.50 38.33 -15.13
C GLU A 211 56.63 38.54 -16.15
N GLU A 212 56.36 38.29 -17.42
CA GLU A 212 57.32 38.56 -18.50
C GLU A 212 57.62 40.08 -18.61
N THR A 213 56.61 40.91 -18.56
CA THR A 213 56.74 42.37 -18.64
C THR A 213 57.53 42.94 -17.45
N GLU A 214 57.24 42.47 -16.23
CA GLU A 214 57.99 42.87 -15.02
C GLU A 214 59.48 42.49 -15.12
N ARG A 215 59.81 41.32 -15.71
CA ARG A 215 61.20 40.93 -15.96
C ARG A 215 61.89 41.89 -16.88
N TYR A 216 61.29 42.30 -17.98
CA TYR A 216 61.84 43.29 -18.90
C TYR A 216 62.02 44.66 -18.28
N ILE A 217 61.04 45.15 -17.47
CA ILE A 217 61.16 46.42 -16.76
C ILE A 217 62.33 46.40 -15.76
N ASN A 218 62.50 45.30 -15.05
CA ASN A 218 63.59 45.15 -14.08
C ASN A 218 64.97 45.04 -14.79
N LEU A 219 64.97 44.41 -15.95
CA LEU A 219 66.19 44.34 -16.75
C LEU A 219 66.59 45.74 -17.30
N ASP A 220 65.61 46.48 -17.78
CA ASP A 220 65.78 47.86 -18.29
C ASP A 220 66.31 48.81 -17.20
N LYS A 221 65.73 48.79 -16.00
CA LYS A 221 66.20 49.54 -14.81
C LYS A 221 67.67 49.15 -14.45
N SER A 222 68.06 47.90 -14.63
CA SER A 222 69.38 47.42 -14.34
C SER A 222 70.36 48.00 -15.33
N TYR A 223 69.99 48.04 -16.63
CA TYR A 223 70.82 48.62 -17.69
C TYR A 223 70.97 50.14 -17.49
N GLU A 224 69.90 50.86 -17.17
CA GLU A 224 69.98 52.31 -16.86
C GLU A 224 70.93 52.56 -15.68
N TYR A 225 70.91 51.79 -14.64
CA TYR A 225 71.83 51.90 -13.52
C TYR A 225 73.25 51.67 -13.89
N TYR A 226 73.56 50.68 -14.75
CA TYR A 226 74.91 50.43 -15.20
C TYR A 226 75.43 51.52 -16.17
N ILE A 227 74.59 52.07 -17.02
CA ILE A 227 74.92 53.17 -17.91
C ILE A 227 75.27 54.42 -17.10
N ALA A 228 74.42 54.81 -16.15
CA ALA A 228 74.66 55.96 -15.28
C ALA A 228 75.93 55.84 -14.39
N ARG A 229 76.44 54.64 -14.20
CA ARG A 229 77.68 54.41 -13.46
C ARG A 229 78.94 54.38 -14.32
N ALA A 230 78.77 54.27 -15.58
CA ALA A 230 79.91 54.18 -16.60
C ALA A 230 80.25 55.59 -17.19
N GLU A 231 79.35 56.56 -17.02
CA GLU A 231 79.58 57.96 -17.24
C GLU A 231 80.26 58.61 -16.02
#